data_85a751186725797d8d73de530eca8569
#
_entry.id   85a751186725797d8d73de530eca8569
#
_cell.length_a   1.000
_cell.length_b   1.000
_cell.length_c   1.000
_cell.angle_alpha   90.00
_cell.angle_beta   90.00
_cell.angle_gamma   90.00
#
_symmetry.space_group_name_H-M   'P 1'
#
loop_
_entity.id
_entity.type
_entity.pdbx_description
1 polymer ?
#
loop_
_entity_poly.entity_id
_entity_poly.type
_entity_poly.pdbx_seq_one_letter_code
_entity_poly.pdbx_strand_id
1 'polypeptide(L)'
;MEFPILSALAELGGAYARYCGRRLMRKLGGYEAAERRRVRRRAVVEKRAVAVKRETTAATGVPTLGDIHAIISEHWDVRHNALSNNLEAKPADRGNEAFEPLTERMHNSMVNRVQEVFPLCFRSKIDSYLFSDEVPLFNPLRGYLAELPAWDGTDRIGELAVRVSDDALWVNVFRTWLRGAVKGWMQEEDGGVSLRVFDCQLAPLLVSERQGLGKSTFCRMLLPECLRMYYSDKFDLSSDSHAEKLLGQFALINMDEFDRYSERQMGVLKNLMQLTDVKMRQPRSRGLSEVRRVAAFIGTSNYSELLADPTGSRRFFCQVVERPIGNAPIDYAQLYAQAVAEIEAGEPTFFSKEEEAEIEAHNRAFYRESPLADAFHKSFAAGGGQQEWLSANEIFEILKRESPKALQGVTIARLGKQLRQLGVAKRHTVQGNLYGVCRRE
;
A
#
# COMPACT_ATOMS: atom_id res chain seq x y z
N MET A 1 35.65 -23.46 -30.03
CA MET A 1 34.49 -24.34 -30.22
C MET A 1 33.48 -23.95 -29.15
N GLU A 2 32.63 -22.99 -29.50
CA GLU A 2 31.57 -22.50 -28.63
C GLU A 2 30.42 -23.52 -28.62
N PHE A 3 29.89 -23.77 -27.45
CA PHE A 3 28.84 -24.77 -27.24
C PHE A 3 27.48 -24.22 -27.69
N PRO A 4 26.91 -24.66 -28.82
CA PRO A 4 25.59 -24.22 -29.26
C PRO A 4 24.42 -24.71 -28.40
N ILE A 5 24.71 -25.57 -27.41
CA ILE A 5 23.70 -26.20 -26.57
C ILE A 5 23.16 -25.24 -25.46
N LEU A 6 24.00 -24.33 -24.97
CA LEU A 6 23.59 -23.37 -23.94
C LEU A 6 22.66 -22.27 -24.47
N SER A 7 22.88 -21.82 -25.70
CA SER A 7 22.03 -20.88 -26.39
C SER A 7 20.61 -21.48 -26.67
N ALA A 8 20.58 -22.74 -27.13
CA ALA A 8 19.35 -23.45 -27.39
C ALA A 8 18.53 -23.73 -26.11
N LEU A 9 19.21 -23.96 -24.97
CA LEU A 9 18.54 -24.15 -23.67
C LEU A 9 17.99 -22.83 -23.11
N ALA A 10 18.68 -21.70 -23.34
CA ALA A 10 18.17 -20.39 -22.95
C ALA A 10 16.93 -19.97 -23.79
N GLU A 11 16.94 -20.23 -25.09
CA GLU A 11 15.79 -20.01 -25.97
C GLU A 11 14.62 -20.94 -25.66
N LEU A 12 14.88 -22.21 -25.33
CA LEU A 12 13.86 -23.16 -24.89
C LEU A 12 13.27 -22.78 -23.52
N GLY A 13 14.08 -22.30 -22.59
CA GLY A 13 13.63 -21.77 -21.31
C GLY A 13 12.70 -20.56 -21.48
N GLY A 14 13.11 -19.61 -22.30
CA GLY A 14 12.29 -18.43 -22.62
C GLY A 14 11.03 -18.75 -23.43
N ALA A 15 11.09 -19.75 -24.35
CA ALA A 15 9.92 -20.20 -25.09
C ALA A 15 8.96 -20.98 -24.21
N TYR A 16 9.47 -21.79 -23.28
CA TYR A 16 8.67 -22.56 -22.31
C TYR A 16 7.99 -21.63 -21.28
N ALA A 17 8.70 -20.63 -20.77
CA ALA A 17 8.14 -19.60 -19.89
C ALA A 17 7.03 -18.81 -20.60
N ARG A 18 7.26 -18.40 -21.87
CA ARG A 18 6.22 -17.73 -22.69
C ARG A 18 5.05 -18.65 -23.03
N TYR A 19 5.29 -19.95 -23.19
CA TYR A 19 4.24 -20.95 -23.40
C TYR A 19 3.41 -21.17 -22.13
N CYS A 20 4.06 -21.32 -20.98
CA CYS A 20 3.40 -21.46 -19.68
C CYS A 20 2.62 -20.19 -19.31
N GLY A 21 3.18 -19.01 -19.52
CA GLY A 21 2.49 -17.73 -19.33
C GLY A 21 1.26 -17.61 -20.23
N ARG A 22 1.39 -17.86 -21.55
CA ARG A 22 0.24 -17.86 -22.48
C ARG A 22 -0.79 -18.94 -22.16
N ARG A 23 -0.37 -20.10 -21.67
CA ARG A 23 -1.27 -21.17 -21.26
C ARG A 23 -1.99 -20.84 -19.96
N LEU A 24 -1.31 -20.17 -19.03
CA LEU A 24 -1.90 -19.65 -17.78
C LEU A 24 -2.90 -18.54 -18.09
N MET A 25 -2.54 -17.56 -18.93
CA MET A 25 -3.43 -16.47 -19.37
C MET A 25 -4.62 -16.99 -20.20
N ARG A 26 -4.42 -18.00 -21.09
CA ARG A 26 -5.54 -18.67 -21.77
C ARG A 26 -6.40 -19.47 -20.81
N LYS A 27 -5.81 -20.08 -19.76
CA LYS A 27 -6.58 -20.74 -18.70
C LYS A 27 -7.33 -19.73 -17.85
N LEU A 28 -6.72 -18.61 -17.46
CA LEU A 28 -7.36 -17.54 -16.70
C LEU A 28 -8.45 -16.84 -17.52
N GLY A 29 -8.17 -16.41 -18.74
CA GLY A 29 -9.19 -15.85 -19.66
C GLY A 29 -10.22 -16.88 -20.10
N GLY A 30 -9.84 -18.14 -20.25
CA GLY A 30 -10.77 -19.27 -20.51
C GLY A 30 -11.59 -19.63 -19.29
N TYR A 31 -11.04 -19.51 -18.09
CA TYR A 31 -11.75 -19.71 -16.83
C TYR A 31 -12.77 -18.60 -16.59
N GLU A 32 -12.40 -17.33 -16.79
CA GLU A 32 -13.34 -16.21 -16.70
C GLU A 32 -14.41 -16.26 -17.79
N ALA A 33 -14.05 -16.58 -19.03
CA ALA A 33 -15.03 -16.75 -20.11
C ALA A 33 -15.92 -17.97 -19.86
N ALA A 34 -15.39 -19.05 -19.31
CA ALA A 34 -16.16 -20.22 -18.91
C ALA A 34 -17.04 -19.92 -17.70
N GLU A 35 -16.54 -19.15 -16.73
CA GLU A 35 -17.28 -18.71 -15.54
C GLU A 35 -18.39 -17.70 -15.94
N ARG A 36 -18.11 -16.72 -16.81
CA ARG A 36 -19.14 -15.82 -17.42
C ARG A 36 -20.17 -16.59 -18.22
N ARG A 37 -19.77 -17.66 -18.94
CA ARG A 37 -20.71 -18.55 -19.64
C ARG A 37 -21.50 -19.44 -18.68
N ARG A 38 -20.87 -19.90 -17.58
CA ARG A 38 -21.49 -20.71 -16.53
C ARG A 38 -22.49 -19.87 -15.73
N VAL A 39 -22.11 -18.63 -15.37
CA VAL A 39 -22.97 -17.65 -14.73
C VAL A 39 -24.15 -17.29 -15.66
N ARG A 40 -23.90 -17.02 -16.95
CA ARG A 40 -24.98 -16.77 -17.92
C ARG A 40 -25.90 -17.99 -18.15
N ARG A 41 -25.34 -19.21 -18.19
CA ARG A 41 -26.15 -20.44 -18.30
C ARG A 41 -26.93 -20.72 -17.02
N ARG A 42 -26.32 -20.55 -15.85
CA ARG A 42 -27.04 -20.58 -14.56
C ARG A 42 -28.16 -19.56 -14.54
N ALA A 43 -27.89 -18.30 -14.85
CA ALA A 43 -28.90 -17.25 -14.90
C ALA A 43 -30.07 -17.57 -15.86
N VAL A 44 -29.82 -18.19 -17.01
CA VAL A 44 -30.89 -18.61 -17.95
C VAL A 44 -31.68 -19.81 -17.43
N VAL A 45 -31.00 -20.79 -16.82
CA VAL A 45 -31.67 -21.96 -16.21
C VAL A 45 -32.46 -21.53 -14.96
N GLU A 46 -31.89 -20.64 -14.16
CA GLU A 46 -32.55 -20.06 -12.97
C GLU A 46 -33.72 -19.16 -13.35
N LYS A 47 -33.63 -18.33 -14.42
CA LYS A 47 -34.77 -17.55 -14.93
C LYS A 47 -35.94 -18.46 -15.32
N ARG A 48 -35.69 -19.64 -15.92
CA ARG A 48 -36.73 -20.61 -16.24
C ARG A 48 -37.28 -21.33 -15.00
N ALA A 49 -36.41 -21.71 -14.06
CA ALA A 49 -36.81 -22.36 -12.80
C ALA A 49 -37.58 -21.40 -11.87
N VAL A 50 -37.17 -20.12 -11.83
CA VAL A 50 -37.85 -19.07 -11.06
C VAL A 50 -39.22 -18.72 -11.67
N ALA A 51 -39.38 -18.71 -13.01
CA ALA A 51 -40.68 -18.50 -13.64
C ALA A 51 -41.69 -19.61 -13.26
N VAL A 52 -41.22 -20.86 -13.20
CA VAL A 52 -42.09 -22.01 -12.82
C VAL A 52 -42.35 -22.01 -11.31
N LYS A 53 -41.38 -21.60 -10.45
CA LYS A 53 -41.57 -21.46 -9.01
C LYS A 53 -42.37 -20.23 -8.61
N ARG A 54 -42.34 -19.12 -9.39
CA ARG A 54 -43.16 -17.92 -9.13
C ARG A 54 -44.66 -18.24 -9.05
N GLU A 55 -45.18 -19.18 -9.87
CA GLU A 55 -46.57 -19.61 -9.81
C GLU A 55 -46.90 -20.40 -8.53
N THR A 56 -45.93 -21.14 -7.95
CA THR A 56 -46.14 -21.95 -6.74
C THR A 56 -45.82 -21.21 -5.46
N THR A 57 -44.85 -20.27 -5.45
CA THR A 57 -44.43 -19.52 -4.22
C THR A 57 -45.33 -18.28 -4.01
N ALA A 58 -45.93 -17.72 -5.05
CA ALA A 58 -46.95 -16.66 -4.92
C ALA A 58 -48.12 -17.10 -4.01
N ALA A 59 -48.36 -18.41 -3.90
CA ALA A 59 -49.37 -18.95 -3.01
C ALA A 59 -49.01 -18.91 -1.48
N THR A 60 -47.72 -18.80 -1.10
CA THR A 60 -47.25 -18.77 0.28
C THR A 60 -46.93 -17.38 0.80
N GLY A 61 -46.80 -16.38 -0.07
CA GLY A 61 -46.50 -14.97 0.29
C GLY A 61 -45.13 -14.69 0.86
N VAL A 62 -44.25 -15.72 0.98
CA VAL A 62 -42.88 -15.58 1.52
C VAL A 62 -41.86 -15.97 0.44
N PRO A 63 -40.98 -15.02 -0.02
CA PRO A 63 -40.01 -15.31 -1.06
C PRO A 63 -38.88 -16.23 -0.59
N THR A 64 -38.31 -17.00 -1.51
CA THR A 64 -37.01 -17.64 -1.32
C THR A 64 -35.87 -16.62 -1.59
N LEU A 65 -34.61 -16.97 -1.27
CA LEU A 65 -33.47 -16.14 -1.66
C LEU A 65 -33.33 -16.02 -3.18
N GLY A 66 -33.65 -17.09 -3.94
CA GLY A 66 -33.65 -17.08 -5.40
C GLY A 66 -34.71 -16.16 -6.01
N ASP A 67 -35.88 -16.02 -5.36
CA ASP A 67 -36.90 -15.06 -5.80
C ASP A 67 -36.42 -13.61 -5.59
N ILE A 68 -35.80 -13.33 -4.45
CA ILE A 68 -35.20 -12.01 -4.14
C ILE A 68 -34.09 -11.69 -5.15
N HIS A 69 -33.18 -12.66 -5.39
CA HIS A 69 -32.14 -12.53 -6.40
C HIS A 69 -32.69 -12.18 -7.78
N ALA A 70 -33.71 -12.91 -8.23
CA ALA A 70 -34.30 -12.70 -9.56
C ALA A 70 -34.93 -11.30 -9.72
N ILE A 71 -35.62 -10.81 -8.69
CA ILE A 71 -36.23 -9.47 -8.70
C ILE A 71 -35.17 -8.38 -8.69
N ILE A 72 -34.17 -8.50 -7.82
CA ILE A 72 -33.10 -7.50 -7.73
C ILE A 72 -32.27 -7.49 -8.99
N SER A 73 -31.82 -8.65 -9.50
CA SER A 73 -30.98 -8.76 -10.69
C SER A 73 -31.68 -8.36 -12.00
N GLU A 74 -33.02 -8.26 -12.02
CA GLU A 74 -33.75 -7.71 -13.15
C GLU A 74 -33.57 -6.20 -13.32
N HIS A 75 -33.30 -5.50 -12.20
CA HIS A 75 -33.21 -4.04 -12.17
C HIS A 75 -31.82 -3.52 -11.83
N TRP A 76 -31.01 -4.27 -11.05
CA TRP A 76 -29.70 -3.85 -10.59
C TRP A 76 -28.68 -4.99 -10.69
N ASP A 77 -27.48 -4.64 -11.16
CA ASP A 77 -26.28 -5.42 -10.90
C ASP A 77 -25.75 -5.01 -9.54
N VAL A 78 -25.58 -5.95 -8.61
CA VAL A 78 -25.08 -5.69 -7.25
C VAL A 78 -23.80 -6.48 -7.02
N ARG A 79 -22.83 -5.86 -6.35
CA ARG A 79 -21.59 -6.52 -5.93
C ARG A 79 -21.15 -6.02 -4.57
N HIS A 80 -20.35 -6.82 -3.88
CA HIS A 80 -19.74 -6.44 -2.62
C HIS A 80 -18.28 -6.04 -2.85
N ASN A 81 -17.93 -4.78 -2.53
CA ASN A 81 -16.58 -4.27 -2.70
C ASN A 81 -15.69 -4.75 -1.54
N ALA A 82 -14.65 -5.53 -1.85
CA ALA A 82 -13.75 -6.13 -0.87
C ALA A 82 -12.91 -5.11 -0.08
N LEU A 83 -12.58 -3.95 -0.66
CA LEU A 83 -11.75 -2.93 0.00
C LEU A 83 -12.58 -2.03 0.91
N SER A 84 -13.66 -1.46 0.40
CA SER A 84 -14.52 -0.56 1.18
C SER A 84 -15.47 -1.32 2.12
N ASN A 85 -15.64 -2.62 1.89
CA ASN A 85 -16.62 -3.48 2.54
C ASN A 85 -18.06 -2.96 2.41
N ASN A 86 -18.36 -2.25 1.32
CA ASN A 86 -19.66 -1.71 0.99
C ASN A 86 -20.26 -2.48 -0.19
N LEU A 87 -21.60 -2.50 -0.22
CA LEU A 87 -22.30 -2.90 -1.43
C LEU A 87 -22.21 -1.79 -2.47
N GLU A 88 -22.03 -2.19 -3.72
CA GLU A 88 -22.09 -1.33 -4.89
C GLU A 88 -23.17 -1.85 -5.83
N ALA A 89 -23.86 -0.94 -6.48
CA ALA A 89 -24.89 -1.30 -7.44
C ALA A 89 -24.88 -0.36 -8.64
N LYS A 90 -25.39 -0.86 -9.77
CA LYS A 90 -25.71 -0.08 -10.96
C LYS A 90 -27.02 -0.59 -11.58
N PRO A 91 -27.73 0.21 -12.39
CA PRO A 91 -28.88 -0.27 -13.17
C PRO A 91 -28.47 -1.39 -14.12
N ALA A 92 -29.25 -2.47 -14.16
CA ALA A 92 -28.94 -3.66 -14.98
C ALA A 92 -29.09 -3.40 -16.49
N ASP A 93 -29.96 -2.46 -16.88
CA ASP A 93 -30.21 -2.05 -18.25
C ASP A 93 -29.12 -1.12 -18.83
N ARG A 94 -28.26 -0.56 -17.96
CA ARG A 94 -27.20 0.37 -18.32
C ARG A 94 -25.82 -0.24 -18.15
N GLY A 95 -25.52 -1.22 -18.98
CA GLY A 95 -24.28 -2.02 -18.87
C GLY A 95 -22.97 -1.25 -18.81
N ASN A 96 -22.91 -0.03 -19.38
CA ASN A 96 -21.71 0.81 -19.39
C ASN A 96 -21.62 1.79 -18.21
N GLU A 97 -22.61 1.86 -17.33
CA GLU A 97 -22.51 2.70 -16.15
C GLU A 97 -21.56 2.08 -15.10
N ALA A 98 -20.85 2.94 -14.39
CA ALA A 98 -20.00 2.53 -13.29
C ALA A 98 -20.84 2.04 -12.11
N PHE A 99 -20.28 1.10 -11.34
CA PHE A 99 -20.85 0.75 -10.05
C PHE A 99 -20.67 1.90 -9.07
N GLU A 100 -21.72 2.22 -8.34
CA GLU A 100 -21.73 3.24 -7.30
C GLU A 100 -22.03 2.61 -5.94
N PRO A 101 -21.55 3.22 -4.82
CA PRO A 101 -21.92 2.75 -3.49
C PRO A 101 -23.43 2.69 -3.34
N LEU A 102 -23.93 1.56 -2.82
CA LEU A 102 -25.37 1.36 -2.59
C LEU A 102 -25.89 2.40 -1.59
N THR A 103 -26.64 3.37 -2.10
CA THR A 103 -27.29 4.37 -1.26
C THR A 103 -28.52 3.80 -0.57
N GLU A 104 -28.93 4.42 0.56
CA GLU A 104 -30.16 4.02 1.23
C GLU A 104 -31.40 4.16 0.32
N ARG A 105 -31.40 5.15 -0.57
CA ARG A 105 -32.47 5.32 -1.56
C ARG A 105 -32.53 4.13 -2.52
N MET A 106 -31.40 3.66 -3.05
CA MET A 106 -31.34 2.49 -3.93
C MET A 106 -31.77 1.22 -3.17
N HIS A 107 -31.29 1.06 -1.95
CA HIS A 107 -31.67 -0.05 -1.08
C HIS A 107 -33.20 -0.09 -0.84
N ASN A 108 -33.80 1.06 -0.50
CA ASN A 108 -35.24 1.17 -0.33
C ASN A 108 -36.00 0.86 -1.62
N SER A 109 -35.47 1.24 -2.79
CA SER A 109 -36.07 0.88 -4.08
C SER A 109 -36.04 -0.64 -4.32
N MET A 110 -34.94 -1.32 -3.95
CA MET A 110 -34.85 -2.79 -4.00
C MET A 110 -35.88 -3.45 -3.07
N VAL A 111 -35.98 -2.95 -1.83
CA VAL A 111 -36.97 -3.43 -0.85
C VAL A 111 -38.38 -3.29 -1.41
N ASN A 112 -38.74 -2.12 -1.93
CA ASN A 112 -40.07 -1.87 -2.49
C ASN A 112 -40.38 -2.80 -3.66
N ARG A 113 -39.43 -3.02 -4.57
CA ARG A 113 -39.62 -3.93 -5.72
C ARG A 113 -39.87 -5.37 -5.27
N VAL A 114 -39.13 -5.84 -4.27
CA VAL A 114 -39.38 -7.19 -3.73
C VAL A 114 -40.74 -7.26 -3.05
N GLN A 115 -41.15 -6.22 -2.29
CA GLN A 115 -42.43 -6.16 -1.57
C GLN A 115 -43.63 -5.95 -2.49
N GLU A 116 -43.45 -5.35 -3.68
CA GLU A 116 -44.52 -5.31 -4.71
C GLU A 116 -44.95 -6.72 -5.18
N VAL A 117 -43.99 -7.65 -5.23
CA VAL A 117 -44.23 -9.05 -5.62
C VAL A 117 -44.57 -9.92 -4.40
N PHE A 118 -43.89 -9.67 -3.27
CA PHE A 118 -44.01 -10.44 -2.02
C PHE A 118 -44.31 -9.50 -0.83
N PRO A 119 -45.54 -9.08 -0.63
CA PRO A 119 -45.89 -8.09 0.42
C PRO A 119 -45.50 -8.48 1.84
N LEU A 120 -45.36 -9.77 2.13
CA LEU A 120 -44.94 -10.29 3.44
C LEU A 120 -43.43 -10.45 3.59
N CYS A 121 -42.63 -10.00 2.62
CA CYS A 121 -41.19 -10.05 2.70
C CYS A 121 -40.65 -8.98 3.64
N PHE A 122 -39.99 -9.41 4.72
CA PHE A 122 -39.33 -8.50 5.65
C PHE A 122 -38.05 -7.96 5.07
N ARG A 123 -37.75 -6.67 5.32
CA ARG A 123 -36.49 -6.01 4.92
C ARG A 123 -35.25 -6.82 5.34
N SER A 124 -35.26 -7.39 6.54
CA SER A 124 -34.16 -8.21 7.06
C SER A 124 -33.80 -9.41 6.18
N LYS A 125 -34.78 -9.96 5.43
CA LYS A 125 -34.52 -11.07 4.50
C LYS A 125 -33.84 -10.60 3.23
N ILE A 126 -34.17 -9.40 2.79
CA ILE A 126 -33.50 -8.74 1.64
C ILE A 126 -32.06 -8.36 2.05
N ASP A 127 -31.89 -7.82 3.25
CA ASP A 127 -30.56 -7.55 3.82
C ASP A 127 -29.71 -8.84 3.92
N SER A 128 -30.31 -9.94 4.36
CA SER A 128 -29.62 -11.23 4.41
C SER A 128 -29.15 -11.72 3.05
N TYR A 129 -29.93 -11.48 2.00
CA TYR A 129 -29.52 -11.75 0.62
C TYR A 129 -28.37 -10.83 0.18
N LEU A 130 -28.50 -9.52 0.37
CA LEU A 130 -27.53 -8.53 -0.06
C LEU A 130 -26.15 -8.72 0.60
N PHE A 131 -26.11 -9.29 1.80
CA PHE A 131 -24.87 -9.58 2.54
C PHE A 131 -24.52 -11.07 2.59
N SER A 132 -25.07 -11.87 1.68
CA SER A 132 -24.70 -13.27 1.50
C SER A 132 -23.67 -13.44 0.41
N ASP A 133 -23.15 -14.65 0.27
CA ASP A 133 -22.27 -15.09 -0.82
C ASP A 133 -22.97 -15.21 -2.19
N GLU A 134 -24.27 -15.02 -2.23
CA GLU A 134 -25.03 -14.86 -3.48
C GLU A 134 -24.69 -13.56 -4.22
N VAL A 135 -24.23 -12.51 -3.50
CA VAL A 135 -23.74 -11.26 -4.07
C VAL A 135 -22.23 -11.38 -4.29
N PRO A 136 -21.75 -11.24 -5.53
CA PRO A 136 -20.35 -11.49 -5.85
C PRO A 136 -19.41 -10.50 -5.14
N LEU A 137 -18.34 -11.03 -4.55
CA LEU A 137 -17.24 -10.22 -4.03
C LEU A 137 -16.43 -9.68 -5.20
N PHE A 138 -16.12 -8.41 -5.16
CA PHE A 138 -15.34 -7.69 -6.17
C PHE A 138 -14.19 -6.92 -5.53
N ASN A 139 -12.98 -7.20 -5.98
CA ASN A 139 -11.80 -6.40 -5.64
C ASN A 139 -11.52 -5.41 -6.78
N PRO A 140 -11.68 -4.09 -6.56
CA PRO A 140 -11.53 -3.09 -7.61
C PRO A 140 -10.12 -2.97 -8.16
N LEU A 141 -9.08 -3.22 -7.34
CA LEU A 141 -7.69 -3.17 -7.80
C LEU A 141 -7.41 -4.35 -8.75
N ARG A 142 -7.79 -5.55 -8.36
CA ARG A 142 -7.66 -6.74 -9.21
C ARG A 142 -8.52 -6.65 -10.47
N GLY A 143 -9.75 -6.15 -10.33
CA GLY A 143 -10.62 -5.93 -11.48
C GLY A 143 -10.00 -4.99 -12.51
N TYR A 144 -9.41 -3.89 -12.06
CA TYR A 144 -8.69 -2.97 -12.93
C TYR A 144 -7.48 -3.65 -13.61
N LEU A 145 -6.64 -4.36 -12.85
CA LEU A 145 -5.47 -5.03 -13.41
C LEU A 145 -5.82 -6.15 -14.41
N ALA A 146 -6.95 -6.83 -14.20
CA ALA A 146 -7.42 -7.89 -15.10
C ALA A 146 -7.95 -7.37 -16.45
N GLU A 147 -8.31 -6.10 -16.53
CA GLU A 147 -8.84 -5.45 -17.76
C GLU A 147 -7.73 -4.73 -18.56
N LEU A 148 -6.48 -4.75 -18.08
CA LEU A 148 -5.38 -4.08 -18.75
C LEU A 148 -5.06 -4.72 -20.11
N PRO A 149 -4.70 -3.91 -21.12
CA PRO A 149 -4.17 -4.42 -22.38
C PRO A 149 -2.79 -5.05 -22.19
N ALA A 150 -2.28 -5.74 -23.18
CA ALA A 150 -0.89 -6.16 -23.20
C ALA A 150 0.02 -4.92 -23.23
N TRP A 151 1.15 -4.98 -22.49
CA TRP A 151 2.15 -3.92 -22.52
C TRP A 151 2.77 -3.80 -23.93
N ASP A 152 2.88 -2.57 -24.39
CA ASP A 152 3.41 -2.24 -25.73
C ASP A 152 4.95 -2.13 -25.80
N GLY A 153 5.64 -2.36 -24.68
CA GLY A 153 7.11 -2.31 -24.59
C GLY A 153 7.68 -0.93 -24.29
N THR A 154 6.87 0.13 -24.18
CA THR A 154 7.34 1.49 -23.86
C THR A 154 7.52 1.65 -22.35
N ASP A 155 8.65 2.25 -21.94
CA ASP A 155 8.99 2.46 -20.53
C ASP A 155 8.29 3.67 -19.91
N ARG A 156 7.03 3.50 -19.53
CA ARG A 156 6.23 4.56 -18.90
C ARG A 156 6.52 4.75 -17.42
N ILE A 157 7.00 3.71 -16.74
CA ILE A 157 7.40 3.83 -15.33
C ILE A 157 8.62 4.74 -15.20
N GLY A 158 9.63 4.55 -16.07
CA GLY A 158 10.81 5.41 -16.11
C GLY A 158 10.44 6.84 -16.51
N GLU A 159 9.63 7.03 -17.55
CA GLU A 159 9.14 8.34 -17.98
C GLU A 159 8.40 9.08 -16.86
N LEU A 160 7.61 8.37 -16.05
CA LEU A 160 6.89 8.94 -14.91
C LEU A 160 7.84 9.31 -13.77
N ALA A 161 8.83 8.47 -13.48
CA ALA A 161 9.85 8.74 -12.47
C ALA A 161 10.68 10.00 -12.82
N VAL A 162 11.09 10.15 -14.07
CA VAL A 162 11.90 11.29 -14.57
C VAL A 162 11.13 12.62 -14.46
N ARG A 163 9.81 12.64 -14.37
CA ARG A 163 9.06 13.87 -14.08
C ARG A 163 9.46 14.48 -12.72
N VAL A 164 9.86 13.66 -11.77
CA VAL A 164 10.31 14.08 -10.42
C VAL A 164 11.80 14.39 -10.44
N SER A 165 12.61 13.43 -10.87
CA SER A 165 14.08 13.52 -10.97
C SER A 165 14.61 12.52 -12.00
N ASP A 166 15.68 12.90 -12.68
CA ASP A 166 16.44 12.03 -13.59
C ASP A 166 17.59 11.28 -12.88
N ASP A 167 17.67 11.37 -11.57
CA ASP A 167 18.58 10.57 -10.75
C ASP A 167 18.32 9.07 -10.96
N ALA A 168 19.34 8.35 -11.36
CA ALA A 168 19.26 6.92 -11.65
C ALA A 168 18.81 6.08 -10.44
N LEU A 169 19.27 6.44 -9.24
CA LEU A 169 18.86 5.77 -7.99
C LEU A 169 17.37 5.98 -7.74
N TRP A 170 16.87 7.22 -7.91
CA TRP A 170 15.45 7.52 -7.80
C TRP A 170 14.61 6.71 -8.80
N VAL A 171 15.01 6.69 -10.06
CA VAL A 171 14.26 5.97 -11.11
C VAL A 171 14.17 4.48 -10.78
N ASN A 172 15.27 3.87 -10.32
CA ASN A 172 15.27 2.46 -9.88
C ASN A 172 14.38 2.24 -8.67
N VAL A 173 14.50 3.10 -7.66
CA VAL A 173 13.68 3.02 -6.44
C VAL A 173 12.20 3.17 -6.75
N PHE A 174 11.83 4.14 -7.59
CA PHE A 174 10.43 4.36 -7.97
C PHE A 174 9.85 3.16 -8.72
N ARG A 175 10.62 2.58 -9.65
CA ARG A 175 10.24 1.40 -10.42
C ARG A 175 9.98 0.19 -9.51
N THR A 176 10.94 -0.13 -8.64
CA THR A 176 10.83 -1.25 -7.71
C THR A 176 9.69 -1.05 -6.73
N TRP A 177 9.51 0.18 -6.21
CA TRP A 177 8.40 0.54 -5.34
C TRP A 177 7.04 0.38 -6.02
N LEU A 178 6.89 0.87 -7.27
CA LEU A 178 5.62 0.76 -8.00
C LEU A 178 5.27 -0.70 -8.29
N ARG A 179 6.25 -1.50 -8.73
CA ARG A 179 6.06 -2.95 -8.90
C ARG A 179 5.65 -3.63 -7.61
N GLY A 180 6.29 -3.31 -6.49
CA GLY A 180 5.94 -3.84 -5.17
C GLY A 180 4.51 -3.49 -4.75
N ALA A 181 4.06 -2.26 -5.03
CA ALA A 181 2.68 -1.83 -4.79
C ALA A 181 1.68 -2.62 -5.64
N VAL A 182 1.93 -2.72 -6.95
CA VAL A 182 1.06 -3.45 -7.89
C VAL A 182 1.02 -4.94 -7.56
N LYS A 183 2.14 -5.55 -7.19
CA LYS A 183 2.17 -6.95 -6.73
C LYS A 183 1.29 -7.18 -5.51
N GLY A 184 1.28 -6.22 -4.57
CA GLY A 184 0.36 -6.25 -3.43
C GLY A 184 -1.12 -6.26 -3.84
N TRP A 185 -1.48 -5.59 -4.94
CA TRP A 185 -2.86 -5.58 -5.47
C TRP A 185 -3.23 -6.84 -6.24
N MET A 186 -2.25 -7.54 -6.84
CA MET A 186 -2.46 -8.79 -7.60
C MET A 186 -2.75 -10.00 -6.70
N GLN A 187 -2.40 -9.95 -5.42
CA GLN A 187 -2.46 -11.12 -4.53
C GLN A 187 -3.88 -11.64 -4.36
N GLU A 188 -4.05 -12.97 -4.41
CA GLU A 188 -5.34 -13.64 -4.17
C GLU A 188 -5.62 -13.83 -2.68
N GLU A 189 -6.91 -13.83 -2.33
CA GLU A 189 -7.40 -14.14 -0.98
C GLU A 189 -7.49 -15.67 -0.75
N ASP A 190 -6.64 -16.44 -1.42
CA ASP A 190 -6.62 -17.88 -1.23
C ASP A 190 -6.16 -18.22 0.18
N GLY A 191 -6.97 -19.01 0.90
CA GLY A 191 -6.71 -19.49 2.26
C GLY A 191 -5.47 -20.40 2.41
N GLY A 192 -4.53 -20.33 1.47
CA GLY A 192 -3.24 -21.01 1.52
C GLY A 192 -2.26 -20.28 2.44
N VAL A 193 -1.58 -21.07 3.30
CA VAL A 193 -0.47 -20.63 4.17
C VAL A 193 0.77 -20.37 3.29
N SER A 194 0.71 -19.41 2.39
CA SER A 194 1.91 -18.85 1.75
C SER A 194 2.56 -17.90 2.74
N LEU A 195 3.88 -17.92 2.86
CA LEU A 195 4.64 -16.91 3.57
C LEU A 195 4.27 -15.54 2.97
N ARG A 196 3.39 -14.84 3.66
CA ARG A 196 2.79 -13.58 3.19
C ARG A 196 3.79 -12.47 3.47
N VAL A 197 4.48 -12.02 2.45
CA VAL A 197 5.35 -10.86 2.53
C VAL A 197 4.71 -9.77 1.66
N PHE A 198 4.47 -8.61 2.26
CA PHE A 198 4.15 -7.43 1.50
C PHE A 198 5.47 -6.79 1.05
N ASP A 199 5.78 -6.89 -0.22
CA ASP A 199 7.08 -6.52 -0.76
C ASP A 199 7.35 -5.00 -0.69
N CYS A 200 6.29 -4.20 -0.77
CA CYS A 200 6.39 -2.74 -0.75
C CYS A 200 6.51 -2.18 0.69
N GLN A 201 7.67 -2.37 1.32
CA GLN A 201 7.95 -1.85 2.67
C GLN A 201 8.61 -0.48 2.68
N LEU A 202 9.02 0.04 1.52
CA LEU A 202 9.60 1.35 1.36
C LEU A 202 8.54 2.38 0.97
N ALA A 203 8.70 3.62 1.42
CA ALA A 203 7.91 4.77 1.03
C ALA A 203 8.82 5.85 0.42
N PRO A 204 8.63 6.23 -0.85
CA PRO A 204 9.26 7.42 -1.41
C PRO A 204 8.75 8.69 -0.71
N LEU A 205 9.65 9.62 -0.37
CA LEU A 205 9.35 10.92 0.20
C LEU A 205 9.83 12.02 -0.76
N LEU A 206 8.91 12.78 -1.31
CA LEU A 206 9.21 13.89 -2.19
C LEU A 206 9.48 15.14 -1.36
N VAL A 207 10.70 15.62 -1.39
CA VAL A 207 11.21 16.67 -0.52
C VAL A 207 11.47 17.95 -1.31
N SER A 208 11.00 19.08 -0.86
CA SER A 208 11.37 20.38 -1.40
C SER A 208 11.01 21.51 -0.46
N GLU A 209 11.93 22.39 -0.17
CA GLU A 209 11.67 23.61 0.60
C GLU A 209 10.78 24.60 -0.15
N ARG A 210 10.75 24.51 -1.49
CA ARG A 210 9.85 25.30 -2.34
C ARG A 210 8.47 24.67 -2.37
N GLN A 211 7.47 25.49 -2.05
CA GLN A 211 6.07 25.08 -2.22
C GLN A 211 5.64 25.19 -3.69
N GLY A 212 4.54 24.49 -4.04
CA GLY A 212 3.94 24.62 -5.37
C GLY A 212 4.64 23.81 -6.48
N LEU A 213 5.62 22.96 -6.17
CA LEU A 213 6.29 22.11 -7.17
C LEU A 213 5.46 20.90 -7.62
N GLY A 214 4.23 20.72 -7.12
CA GLY A 214 3.34 19.66 -7.58
C GLY A 214 3.51 18.31 -6.87
N LYS A 215 4.23 18.23 -5.75
CA LYS A 215 4.48 16.98 -5.00
C LYS A 215 3.20 16.19 -4.68
N SER A 216 2.27 16.80 -3.94
CA SER A 216 1.01 16.13 -3.54
C SER A 216 0.10 15.85 -4.75
N THR A 217 0.16 16.70 -5.79
CA THR A 217 -0.53 16.46 -7.06
C THR A 217 0.03 15.21 -7.75
N PHE A 218 1.35 15.07 -7.81
CA PHE A 218 2.00 13.88 -8.36
C PHE A 218 1.59 12.61 -7.62
N CYS A 219 1.61 12.63 -6.27
CA CYS A 219 1.18 11.48 -5.48
C CYS A 219 -0.27 11.07 -5.82
N ARG A 220 -1.17 12.03 -5.97
CA ARG A 220 -2.58 11.77 -6.34
C ARG A 220 -2.73 11.26 -7.77
N MET A 221 -1.89 11.74 -8.69
CA MET A 221 -1.91 11.33 -10.09
C MET A 221 -1.41 9.89 -10.32
N LEU A 222 -0.80 9.26 -9.35
CA LEU A 222 -0.34 7.87 -9.50
C LEU A 222 -1.51 6.89 -9.70
N LEU A 223 -2.68 7.15 -9.14
CA LEU A 223 -3.86 6.31 -9.36
C LEU A 223 -4.74 6.85 -10.50
N PRO A 224 -5.25 5.97 -11.39
CA PRO A 224 -6.22 6.33 -12.41
C PRO A 224 -7.52 6.81 -11.76
N GLU A 225 -8.34 7.54 -12.51
CA GLU A 225 -9.55 8.16 -12.00
C GLU A 225 -10.52 7.15 -11.36
N CYS A 226 -10.67 5.98 -11.97
CA CYS A 226 -11.53 4.91 -11.46
C CYS A 226 -11.06 4.30 -10.13
N LEU A 227 -9.75 4.44 -9.79
CA LEU A 227 -9.19 3.96 -8.52
C LEU A 227 -8.87 5.11 -7.55
N ARG A 228 -9.12 6.37 -7.91
CA ARG A 228 -8.77 7.54 -7.10
C ARG A 228 -9.48 7.59 -5.75
N MET A 229 -10.63 6.94 -5.62
CA MET A 229 -11.32 6.78 -4.35
C MET A 229 -10.52 5.92 -3.32
N TYR A 230 -9.55 5.14 -3.79
CA TYR A 230 -8.63 4.35 -2.96
C TYR A 230 -7.29 5.05 -2.69
N TYR A 231 -7.24 6.36 -2.93
CA TYR A 231 -6.15 7.24 -2.52
C TYR A 231 -6.55 8.00 -1.25
N SER A 232 -5.62 8.11 -0.30
CA SER A 232 -5.78 8.95 0.88
C SER A 232 -4.58 9.86 1.08
N ASP A 233 -4.82 11.15 1.34
CA ASP A 233 -3.85 12.13 1.83
C ASP A 233 -4.07 12.47 3.31
N LYS A 234 -5.00 11.77 3.97
CA LYS A 234 -5.33 11.92 5.38
C LYS A 234 -5.02 10.62 6.10
N PHE A 235 -3.80 10.53 6.63
CA PHE A 235 -3.38 9.36 7.38
C PHE A 235 -3.15 9.73 8.84
N ASP A 236 -4.14 9.46 9.67
CA ASP A 236 -4.12 9.75 11.10
C ASP A 236 -3.54 8.58 11.89
N LEU A 237 -2.43 8.82 12.58
CA LEU A 237 -1.73 7.87 13.45
C LEU A 237 -2.09 8.05 14.94
N SER A 238 -3.15 8.79 15.25
CA SER A 238 -3.62 8.96 16.64
C SER A 238 -4.26 7.70 17.22
N SER A 239 -4.79 6.82 16.34
CA SER A 239 -5.41 5.54 16.70
C SER A 239 -4.84 4.41 15.84
N ASP A 240 -4.13 3.48 16.45
CA ASP A 240 -3.50 2.35 15.77
C ASP A 240 -4.55 1.51 15.00
N SER A 241 -5.68 1.20 15.63
CA SER A 241 -6.74 0.40 14.99
C SER A 241 -7.40 1.10 13.80
N HIS A 242 -7.48 2.44 13.82
CA HIS A 242 -7.97 3.20 12.68
C HIS A 242 -6.95 3.19 11.54
N ALA A 243 -5.68 3.44 11.85
CA ALA A 243 -4.60 3.43 10.87
C ALA A 243 -4.44 2.04 10.21
N GLU A 244 -4.49 0.95 11.00
CA GLU A 244 -4.48 -0.42 10.48
C GLU A 244 -5.61 -0.67 9.47
N LYS A 245 -6.82 -0.22 9.79
CA LYS A 245 -7.98 -0.38 8.90
C LYS A 245 -7.74 0.26 7.52
N LEU A 246 -7.09 1.42 7.48
CA LEU A 246 -6.82 2.12 6.23
C LEU A 246 -5.88 1.32 5.31
N LEU A 247 -5.00 0.47 5.88
CA LEU A 247 -4.08 -0.36 5.09
C LEU A 247 -4.79 -1.40 4.21
N GLY A 248 -5.95 -1.87 4.62
CA GLY A 248 -6.78 -2.79 3.83
C GLY A 248 -7.76 -2.09 2.89
N GLN A 249 -7.95 -0.78 3.04
CA GLN A 249 -8.98 -0.03 2.31
C GLN A 249 -8.43 0.85 1.19
N PHE A 250 -7.20 1.40 1.36
CA PHE A 250 -6.60 2.30 0.40
C PHE A 250 -5.46 1.63 -0.35
N ALA A 251 -5.39 1.85 -1.65
CA ALA A 251 -4.31 1.35 -2.50
C ALA A 251 -3.02 2.17 -2.34
N LEU A 252 -3.19 3.48 -2.13
CA LEU A 252 -2.08 4.42 -1.96
C LEU A 252 -2.40 5.43 -0.86
N ILE A 253 -1.52 5.51 0.12
CA ILE A 253 -1.59 6.46 1.23
C ILE A 253 -0.46 7.47 1.06
N ASN A 254 -0.81 8.74 0.87
CA ASN A 254 0.14 9.83 0.86
C ASN A 254 0.28 10.41 2.28
N MET A 255 1.47 10.30 2.82
CA MET A 255 1.87 10.94 4.07
C MET A 255 2.23 12.40 3.80
N ASP A 256 1.20 13.22 3.57
CA ASP A 256 1.39 14.63 3.30
C ASP A 256 1.96 15.34 4.54
N GLU A 257 2.87 16.30 4.32
CA GLU A 257 3.57 16.99 5.41
C GLU A 257 4.23 16.02 6.41
N PHE A 258 4.99 15.06 5.87
CA PHE A 258 5.68 14.00 6.65
C PHE A 258 6.51 14.53 7.82
N ASP A 259 7.04 15.74 7.71
CA ASP A 259 7.80 16.42 8.75
C ASP A 259 7.01 16.72 10.04
N ARG A 260 5.68 16.67 10.00
CA ARG A 260 4.80 16.90 11.15
C ARG A 260 4.63 15.66 12.05
N TYR A 261 5.03 14.49 11.59
CA TYR A 261 4.93 13.28 12.42
C TYR A 261 5.90 13.32 13.60
N SER A 262 5.38 13.14 14.81
CA SER A 262 6.15 13.00 16.03
C SER A 262 6.98 11.70 16.05
N GLU A 263 8.01 11.61 16.87
CA GLU A 263 8.81 10.38 17.06
C GLU A 263 7.95 9.16 17.42
N ARG A 264 6.88 9.35 18.21
CA ARG A 264 5.94 8.29 18.58
C ARG A 264 5.16 7.81 17.35
N GLN A 265 4.62 8.74 16.55
CA GLN A 265 3.89 8.42 15.33
C GLN A 265 4.79 7.73 14.29
N MET A 266 6.05 8.14 14.20
CA MET A 266 7.05 7.47 13.36
C MET A 266 7.30 6.02 13.79
N GLY A 267 7.27 5.73 15.09
CA GLY A 267 7.35 4.35 15.60
C GLY A 267 6.14 3.51 15.14
N VAL A 268 4.93 4.05 15.28
CA VAL A 268 3.69 3.41 14.82
C VAL A 268 3.72 3.18 13.31
N LEU A 269 4.07 4.22 12.53
CA LEU A 269 4.16 4.14 11.07
C LEU A 269 5.12 3.02 10.62
N LYS A 270 6.33 2.96 11.20
CA LYS A 270 7.31 1.91 10.89
C LYS A 270 6.78 0.49 11.16
N ASN A 271 5.96 0.31 12.18
CA ASN A 271 5.29 -0.96 12.47
C ASN A 271 4.21 -1.26 11.42
N LEU A 272 3.36 -0.28 11.10
CA LEU A 272 2.32 -0.41 10.08
C LEU A 272 2.88 -0.77 8.71
N MET A 273 4.03 -0.20 8.34
CA MET A 273 4.71 -0.50 7.08
C MET A 273 5.20 -1.95 6.96
N GLN A 274 5.30 -2.69 8.06
CA GLN A 274 5.72 -4.09 8.08
C GLN A 274 4.54 -5.07 8.11
N LEU A 275 3.33 -4.58 8.40
CA LEU A 275 2.17 -5.45 8.43
C LEU A 275 1.85 -5.97 7.03
N THR A 276 1.57 -7.25 6.94
CA THR A 276 1.07 -7.92 5.74
C THR A 276 -0.44 -8.06 5.76
N ASP A 277 -0.98 -8.27 6.95
CA ASP A 277 -2.40 -8.44 7.19
C ASP A 277 -2.81 -7.60 8.41
N VAL A 278 -4.03 -7.14 8.40
CA VAL A 278 -4.61 -6.34 9.48
C VAL A 278 -5.84 -7.03 10.05
N LYS A 279 -5.95 -7.05 11.38
CA LYS A 279 -7.10 -7.61 12.08
C LYS A 279 -8.10 -6.51 12.36
N MET A 280 -9.24 -6.56 11.68
CA MET A 280 -10.27 -5.56 11.85
C MET A 280 -11.63 -6.19 12.10
N ARG A 281 -12.48 -5.48 12.82
CA ARG A 281 -13.88 -5.82 12.95
C ARG A 281 -14.63 -5.24 11.75
N GLN A 282 -15.10 -6.12 10.87
CA GLN A 282 -15.94 -5.67 9.77
C GLN A 282 -17.36 -5.36 10.27
N PRO A 283 -18.06 -4.38 9.66
CA PRO A 283 -19.47 -4.15 9.93
C PRO A 283 -20.26 -5.46 9.78
N ARG A 284 -21.17 -5.72 10.75
CA ARG A 284 -22.00 -6.93 10.81
C ARG A 284 -21.26 -8.25 11.07
N SER A 285 -19.93 -8.26 11.18
CA SER A 285 -19.18 -9.44 11.61
C SER A 285 -19.26 -9.63 13.13
N ARG A 286 -19.40 -10.89 13.58
CA ARG A 286 -19.37 -11.25 15.00
C ARG A 286 -17.95 -11.36 15.57
N GLY A 287 -16.92 -11.39 14.69
CA GLY A 287 -15.52 -11.58 15.05
C GLY A 287 -14.59 -10.58 14.38
N LEU A 288 -13.30 -10.73 14.66
CA LEU A 288 -12.23 -10.06 13.90
C LEU A 288 -12.03 -10.82 12.59
N SER A 289 -12.02 -10.08 11.51
CA SER A 289 -11.62 -10.58 10.19
C SER A 289 -10.19 -10.18 9.91
N GLU A 290 -9.41 -11.07 9.34
CA GLU A 290 -8.07 -10.76 8.83
C GLU A 290 -8.22 -10.27 7.40
N VAL A 291 -7.79 -9.02 7.17
CA VAL A 291 -7.85 -8.35 5.87
C VAL A 291 -6.43 -8.11 5.41
N ARG A 292 -6.15 -8.42 4.15
CA ARG A 292 -4.84 -8.20 3.56
C ARG A 292 -4.55 -6.72 3.40
N ARG A 293 -3.33 -6.30 3.72
CA ARG A 293 -2.85 -4.97 3.38
C ARG A 293 -2.70 -4.85 1.86
N VAL A 294 -3.25 -3.76 1.30
CA VAL A 294 -3.08 -3.37 -0.10
C VAL A 294 -2.36 -2.02 -0.24
N ALA A 295 -2.26 -1.27 0.86
CA ALA A 295 -1.72 0.09 0.87
C ALA A 295 -0.21 0.12 0.63
N ALA A 296 0.19 0.81 -0.44
CA ALA A 296 1.53 1.37 -0.57
C ALA A 296 1.58 2.76 0.04
N PHE A 297 2.77 3.19 0.47
CA PHE A 297 3.00 4.51 1.04
C PHE A 297 3.86 5.36 0.11
N ILE A 298 3.51 6.64 0.04
CA ILE A 298 4.33 7.72 -0.52
C ILE A 298 4.20 8.91 0.41
N GLY A 299 5.09 9.88 0.36
CA GLY A 299 4.95 11.06 1.20
C GLY A 299 5.52 12.32 0.58
N THR A 300 5.19 13.46 1.19
CA THR A 300 5.70 14.76 0.81
C THR A 300 6.21 15.52 2.04
N SER A 301 7.23 16.36 1.83
CA SER A 301 7.71 17.27 2.86
C SER A 301 8.20 18.59 2.27
N ASN A 302 8.13 19.62 3.08
CA ASN A 302 8.71 20.93 2.79
C ASN A 302 10.04 21.16 3.53
N TYR A 303 10.52 20.18 4.28
CA TYR A 303 11.78 20.24 5.00
C TYR A 303 12.71 19.14 4.54
N SER A 304 13.99 19.42 4.48
CA SER A 304 15.04 18.44 4.12
C SER A 304 15.43 17.55 5.29
N GLU A 305 15.39 18.06 6.51
CA GLU A 305 15.75 17.30 7.72
C GLU A 305 14.56 16.52 8.27
N LEU A 306 14.31 15.33 7.71
CA LEU A 306 13.11 14.52 7.99
C LEU A 306 13.35 13.34 8.92
N LEU A 307 14.52 12.71 8.78
CA LEU A 307 14.79 11.42 9.39
C LEU A 307 15.49 11.61 10.73
N ALA A 308 14.89 11.09 11.80
CA ALA A 308 15.44 11.21 13.16
C ALA A 308 16.21 9.95 13.64
N ASP A 309 15.99 8.79 12.98
CA ASP A 309 16.54 7.50 13.42
C ASP A 309 17.24 6.77 12.27
N PRO A 310 18.59 6.69 12.30
CA PRO A 310 19.35 5.98 11.27
C PRO A 310 18.97 4.51 11.12
N THR A 311 18.57 3.85 12.22
CA THR A 311 18.32 2.39 12.21
C THR A 311 17.01 1.98 11.57
N GLY A 312 16.14 2.92 11.21
CA GLY A 312 14.82 2.64 10.62
C GLY A 312 14.58 3.35 9.29
N SER A 313 15.59 4.03 8.74
CA SER A 313 15.46 4.86 7.55
C SER A 313 15.37 4.08 6.24
N ARG A 314 15.77 2.81 6.21
CA ARG A 314 15.64 1.95 5.03
C ARG A 314 14.20 1.81 4.51
N ARG A 315 13.20 2.20 5.33
CA ARG A 315 11.78 2.23 4.93
C ARG A 315 11.39 3.47 4.16
N PHE A 316 12.28 4.43 4.04
CA PHE A 316 12.02 5.69 3.35
C PHE A 316 13.11 5.92 2.32
N PHE A 317 12.73 6.58 1.23
CA PHE A 317 13.67 7.11 0.25
C PHE A 317 13.33 8.58 0.01
N CYS A 318 14.22 9.49 0.38
CA CYS A 318 14.02 10.92 0.28
C CYS A 318 14.51 11.43 -1.08
N GLN A 319 13.61 11.87 -1.95
CA GLN A 319 13.96 12.47 -3.24
C GLN A 319 13.73 13.98 -3.22
N VAL A 320 14.80 14.74 -3.48
CA VAL A 320 14.69 16.19 -3.66
C VAL A 320 13.99 16.50 -4.98
N VAL A 321 12.98 17.37 -4.90
CA VAL A 321 12.26 17.90 -6.06
C VAL A 321 12.77 19.30 -6.34
N GLU A 322 13.58 19.46 -7.38
CA GLU A 322 14.23 20.74 -7.71
C GLU A 322 13.42 21.59 -8.69
N ARG A 323 12.61 20.95 -9.52
CA ARG A 323 11.81 21.56 -10.59
C ARG A 323 10.33 21.21 -10.47
N PRO A 324 9.41 22.03 -11.01
CA PRO A 324 8.00 21.67 -11.03
C PRO A 324 7.76 20.34 -11.71
N ILE A 325 7.02 19.45 -11.04
CA ILE A 325 6.66 18.14 -11.57
C ILE A 325 5.59 18.33 -12.65
N GLY A 326 5.88 17.85 -13.86
CA GLY A 326 4.95 17.94 -14.98
C GLY A 326 3.65 17.17 -14.72
N ASN A 327 2.52 17.76 -15.08
CA ASN A 327 1.19 17.18 -14.94
C ASN A 327 0.63 16.64 -16.28
N ALA A 328 1.49 16.31 -17.24
CA ALA A 328 1.06 15.69 -18.49
C ALA A 328 0.21 14.44 -18.24
N PRO A 329 -0.77 14.14 -19.09
CA PRO A 329 -1.59 12.94 -18.97
C PRO A 329 -0.74 11.68 -18.84
N ILE A 330 -1.23 10.73 -18.04
CA ILE A 330 -0.61 9.42 -17.83
C ILE A 330 -1.44 8.39 -18.58
N ASP A 331 -0.80 7.57 -19.41
CA ASP A 331 -1.40 6.38 -19.98
C ASP A 331 -1.42 5.27 -18.89
N TYR A 332 -2.41 5.33 -18.02
CA TYR A 332 -2.52 4.40 -16.90
C TYR A 332 -2.66 2.94 -17.34
N ALA A 333 -3.32 2.69 -18.47
CA ALA A 333 -3.50 1.34 -18.96
C ALA A 333 -2.16 0.70 -19.28
N GLN A 334 -1.28 1.43 -19.97
CA GLN A 334 0.04 0.94 -20.33
C GLN A 334 1.05 1.04 -19.17
N LEU A 335 0.92 2.04 -18.28
CA LEU A 335 1.77 2.15 -17.07
C LEU A 335 1.61 0.90 -16.18
N TYR A 336 0.37 0.51 -15.90
CA TYR A 336 0.11 -0.66 -15.07
C TYR A 336 0.28 -1.97 -15.82
N ALA A 337 0.05 -2.01 -17.13
CA ALA A 337 0.38 -3.17 -17.97
C ALA A 337 1.89 -3.44 -17.96
N GLN A 338 2.73 -2.39 -18.00
CA GLN A 338 4.18 -2.52 -17.82
C GLN A 338 4.51 -3.12 -16.45
N ALA A 339 3.95 -2.56 -15.36
CA ALA A 339 4.23 -3.05 -14.01
C ALA A 339 3.87 -4.54 -13.87
N VAL A 340 2.71 -4.96 -14.38
CA VAL A 340 2.28 -6.37 -14.37
C VAL A 340 3.21 -7.23 -15.21
N ALA A 341 3.57 -6.80 -16.42
CA ALA A 341 4.47 -7.55 -17.31
C ALA A 341 5.87 -7.72 -16.69
N GLU A 342 6.41 -6.66 -16.07
CA GLU A 342 7.71 -6.73 -15.38
C GLU A 342 7.65 -7.68 -14.17
N ILE A 343 6.56 -7.67 -13.37
CA ILE A 343 6.37 -8.60 -12.25
C ILE A 343 6.28 -10.05 -12.75
N GLU A 344 5.53 -10.30 -13.82
CA GLU A 344 5.40 -11.62 -14.43
C GLU A 344 6.71 -12.11 -15.06
N ALA A 345 7.56 -11.20 -15.52
CA ALA A 345 8.91 -11.49 -16.01
C ALA A 345 9.90 -11.82 -14.87
N GLY A 346 9.51 -11.62 -13.59
CA GLY A 346 10.34 -11.88 -12.44
C GLY A 346 11.22 -10.71 -12.02
N GLU A 347 10.94 -9.51 -12.50
CA GLU A 347 11.64 -8.31 -12.06
C GLU A 347 11.45 -8.03 -10.57
N PRO A 348 12.47 -7.50 -9.85
CA PRO A 348 12.43 -7.30 -8.42
C PRO A 348 11.26 -6.39 -7.99
N THR A 349 10.58 -6.78 -6.91
CA THR A 349 9.48 -6.04 -6.28
C THR A 349 9.82 -5.60 -4.85
N PHE A 350 11.05 -5.89 -4.42
CA PHE A 350 11.64 -5.52 -3.13
C PHE A 350 13.11 -5.18 -3.34
N PHE A 351 13.73 -4.53 -2.37
CA PHE A 351 15.13 -4.12 -2.44
C PHE A 351 16.05 -5.18 -1.85
N SER A 352 17.18 -5.42 -2.50
CA SER A 352 18.28 -6.23 -1.98
C SER A 352 18.96 -5.52 -0.79
N LYS A 353 19.80 -6.25 -0.05
CA LYS A 353 20.56 -5.64 1.06
C LYS A 353 21.54 -4.58 0.58
N GLU A 354 22.08 -4.75 -0.62
CA GLU A 354 22.98 -3.82 -1.28
C GLU A 354 22.25 -2.53 -1.65
N GLU A 355 21.07 -2.64 -2.24
CA GLU A 355 20.20 -1.50 -2.56
C GLU A 355 19.69 -0.80 -1.29
N GLU A 356 19.32 -1.56 -0.24
CA GLU A 356 18.98 -0.98 1.07
C GLU A 356 20.15 -0.16 1.65
N ALA A 357 21.39 -0.63 1.52
CA ALA A 357 22.58 0.10 1.98
C ALA A 357 22.84 1.38 1.17
N GLU A 358 22.59 1.35 -0.15
CA GLU A 358 22.69 2.52 -1.02
C GLU A 358 21.62 3.56 -0.66
N ILE A 359 20.37 3.12 -0.43
CA ILE A 359 19.27 3.97 0.04
C ILE A 359 19.62 4.60 1.40
N GLU A 360 20.18 3.84 2.33
CA GLU A 360 20.61 4.37 3.64
C GLU A 360 21.75 5.40 3.49
N ALA A 361 22.69 5.16 2.58
CA ALA A 361 23.77 6.11 2.29
C ALA A 361 23.22 7.41 1.70
N HIS A 362 22.30 7.31 0.73
CA HIS A 362 21.63 8.48 0.14
C HIS A 362 20.83 9.27 1.19
N ASN A 363 20.12 8.58 2.06
CA ASN A 363 19.30 9.21 3.09
C ASN A 363 20.09 9.96 4.16
N ARG A 364 21.42 9.81 4.25
CA ARG A 364 22.24 10.51 5.25
C ARG A 364 22.11 12.03 5.18
N ALA A 365 21.90 12.58 3.99
CA ALA A 365 21.70 14.01 3.80
C ALA A 365 20.39 14.55 4.40
N PHE A 366 19.44 13.67 4.76
CA PHE A 366 18.11 14.02 5.24
C PHE A 366 17.90 13.75 6.73
N TYR A 367 18.98 13.39 7.45
CA TYR A 367 18.89 13.21 8.89
C TYR A 367 18.86 14.56 9.60
N ARG A 368 17.92 14.70 10.53
CA ARG A 368 17.98 15.77 11.53
C ARG A 368 19.23 15.57 12.36
N GLU A 369 20.03 16.61 12.45
CA GLU A 369 20.98 16.66 13.53
C GLU A 369 20.20 16.67 14.84
N SER A 370 20.47 15.67 15.69
CA SER A 370 19.85 15.61 17.01
C SER A 370 20.32 16.81 17.82
N PRO A 371 19.43 17.60 18.48
CA PRO A 371 19.88 18.65 19.40
C PRO A 371 20.91 18.16 20.42
N LEU A 372 20.86 16.88 20.73
CA LEU A 372 21.84 16.22 21.59
C LEU A 372 23.18 15.97 20.88
N ALA A 373 23.17 15.68 19.58
CA ALA A 373 24.37 15.58 18.75
C ALA A 373 25.05 16.96 18.61
N ASP A 374 24.27 18.00 18.33
CA ASP A 374 24.75 19.37 18.23
C ASP A 374 25.38 19.83 19.57
N ALA A 375 24.69 19.55 20.69
CA ALA A 375 25.23 19.85 22.01
C ALA A 375 26.53 19.09 22.24
N PHE A 376 26.60 17.83 21.84
CA PHE A 376 27.82 17.02 21.93
C PHE A 376 28.94 17.61 21.08
N HIS A 377 28.70 17.94 19.81
CA HIS A 377 29.69 18.50 18.89
C HIS A 377 30.16 19.90 19.28
N LYS A 378 29.36 20.67 20.02
CA LYS A 378 29.77 21.95 20.59
C LYS A 378 30.80 21.78 21.73
N SER A 379 30.57 20.79 22.57
CA SER A 379 31.38 20.58 23.79
C SER A 379 32.51 19.55 23.60
N PHE A 380 32.32 18.62 22.65
CA PHE A 380 33.22 17.48 22.45
C PHE A 380 33.48 17.18 20.97
N ALA A 381 34.59 16.48 20.71
CA ALA A 381 34.88 15.83 19.44
C ALA A 381 35.00 14.31 19.64
N ALA A 382 34.52 13.53 18.68
CA ALA A 382 34.70 12.09 18.63
C ALA A 382 36.04 11.80 17.94
N GLY A 383 37.07 11.42 18.71
CA GLY A 383 38.39 11.07 18.18
C GLY A 383 39.31 12.27 17.90
N GLY A 384 40.64 12.03 17.91
CA GLY A 384 41.64 13.05 17.64
C GLY A 384 42.17 13.71 18.93
N GLY A 385 43.49 13.79 19.12
CA GLY A 385 44.12 14.46 20.25
C GLY A 385 44.15 13.67 21.58
N GLN A 386 44.35 14.36 22.70
CA GLN A 386 44.26 13.73 24.00
C GLN A 386 42.83 13.34 24.36
N GLN A 387 42.53 12.03 24.25
CA GLN A 387 41.23 11.49 24.63
C GLN A 387 41.08 11.44 26.14
N GLU A 388 40.05 12.10 26.65
CA GLU A 388 39.54 11.94 27.99
C GLU A 388 38.49 10.84 28.03
N TRP A 389 38.56 9.92 28.97
CA TRP A 389 37.61 8.82 29.13
C TRP A 389 36.56 9.18 30.16
N LEU A 390 35.37 9.55 29.73
CA LEU A 390 34.26 9.97 30.60
C LEU A 390 33.13 8.95 30.59
N SER A 391 32.46 8.82 31.73
CA SER A 391 31.21 8.08 31.81
C SER A 391 30.07 8.85 31.12
N ALA A 392 29.00 8.14 30.75
CA ALA A 392 27.82 8.79 30.19
C ALA A 392 27.19 9.81 31.12
N ASN A 393 27.32 9.62 32.45
CA ASN A 393 26.85 10.56 33.46
C ASN A 393 27.67 11.86 33.46
N GLU A 394 29.00 11.77 33.42
CA GLU A 394 29.87 12.95 33.37
C GLU A 394 29.63 13.75 32.10
N ILE A 395 29.53 13.09 30.94
CA ILE A 395 29.19 13.74 29.68
C ILE A 395 27.81 14.40 29.77
N PHE A 396 26.81 13.72 30.36
CA PHE A 396 25.47 14.25 30.55
C PHE A 396 25.44 15.53 31.39
N GLU A 397 26.18 15.56 32.52
CA GLU A 397 26.22 16.73 33.38
C GLU A 397 26.94 17.92 32.71
N ILE A 398 27.99 17.66 31.93
CA ILE A 398 28.67 18.69 31.15
C ILE A 398 27.71 19.30 30.12
N LEU A 399 27.09 18.45 29.28
CA LEU A 399 26.14 18.88 28.25
C LEU A 399 24.92 19.59 28.84
N LYS A 400 24.43 19.13 29.99
CA LYS A 400 23.32 19.77 30.71
C LYS A 400 23.65 21.19 31.18
N ARG A 401 24.90 21.42 31.56
CA ARG A 401 25.39 22.74 31.96
C ARG A 401 25.53 23.68 30.77
N GLU A 402 26.08 23.18 29.65
CA GLU A 402 26.42 23.99 28.49
C GLU A 402 25.22 24.15 27.52
N SER A 403 24.35 23.14 27.44
CA SER A 403 23.20 23.11 26.54
C SER A 403 21.93 22.54 27.20
N PRO A 404 21.40 23.20 28.26
CA PRO A 404 20.31 22.66 29.08
C PRO A 404 19.03 22.35 28.26
N LYS A 405 18.74 23.13 27.21
CA LYS A 405 17.59 22.90 26.35
C LYS A 405 17.69 21.61 25.53
N ALA A 406 18.89 21.24 25.08
CA ALA A 406 19.13 20.04 24.30
C ALA A 406 18.99 18.75 25.14
N LEU A 407 19.15 18.84 26.45
CA LEU A 407 19.08 17.73 27.41
C LEU A 407 17.65 17.58 28.02
N GLN A 408 16.72 18.45 27.69
CA GLN A 408 15.38 18.38 28.26
C GLN A 408 14.67 17.07 27.85
N GLY A 409 14.31 16.23 28.83
CA GLY A 409 13.70 14.93 28.58
C GLY A 409 14.64 13.82 28.07
N VAL A 410 15.97 14.11 28.01
CA VAL A 410 16.97 13.11 27.63
C VAL A 410 17.35 12.26 28.82
N THR A 411 17.36 10.94 28.67
CA THR A 411 17.88 10.01 29.66
C THR A 411 19.34 9.66 29.37
N ILE A 412 20.09 9.21 30.37
CA ILE A 412 21.49 8.76 30.25
C ILE A 412 21.59 7.58 29.26
N ALA A 413 20.58 6.70 29.24
CA ALA A 413 20.50 5.59 28.27
C ALA A 413 20.38 6.10 26.84
N ARG A 414 19.57 7.16 26.60
CA ARG A 414 19.41 7.82 25.29
C ARG A 414 20.72 8.50 24.88
N LEU A 415 21.40 9.18 25.79
CA LEU A 415 22.73 9.74 25.52
C LEU A 415 23.74 8.65 25.16
N GLY A 416 23.81 7.54 25.90
CA GLY A 416 24.69 6.42 25.57
C GLY A 416 24.42 5.77 24.21
N LYS A 417 23.14 5.75 23.75
CA LYS A 417 22.79 5.33 22.41
C LYS A 417 23.29 6.35 21.35
N GLN A 418 23.13 7.64 21.62
CA GLN A 418 23.56 8.72 20.73
C GLN A 418 25.11 8.74 20.59
N LEU A 419 25.85 8.59 21.69
CA LEU A 419 27.32 8.54 21.65
C LEU A 419 27.85 7.40 20.78
N ARG A 420 27.17 6.25 20.78
CA ARG A 420 27.49 5.14 19.87
C ARG A 420 27.18 5.47 18.40
N GLN A 421 26.08 6.16 18.15
CA GLN A 421 25.70 6.59 16.78
C GLN A 421 26.68 7.62 16.23
N LEU A 422 27.22 8.47 17.07
CA LEU A 422 28.27 9.45 16.74
C LEU A 422 29.67 8.83 16.57
N GLY A 423 29.80 7.51 16.69
CA GLY A 423 31.08 6.82 16.53
C GLY A 423 32.07 7.05 17.68
N VAL A 424 31.58 7.52 18.83
CA VAL A 424 32.44 7.74 20.01
C VAL A 424 32.97 6.41 20.52
N ALA A 425 34.31 6.31 20.65
CA ALA A 425 34.98 5.12 21.15
C ALA A 425 34.45 4.75 22.53
N LYS A 426 34.15 3.46 22.75
CA LYS A 426 33.59 2.95 24.01
C LYS A 426 34.52 1.92 24.63
N ARG A 427 34.77 2.05 25.92
CA ARG A 427 35.52 1.08 26.73
C ARG A 427 34.66 0.58 27.88
N HIS A 428 34.61 -0.73 28.09
CA HIS A 428 33.91 -1.31 29.22
C HIS A 428 34.90 -1.47 30.40
N THR A 429 34.51 -1.00 31.58
CA THR A 429 35.29 -1.12 32.81
C THR A 429 34.44 -1.74 33.91
N VAL A 430 35.08 -2.13 35.04
CA VAL A 430 34.36 -2.65 36.21
C VAL A 430 33.32 -1.65 36.75
N GLN A 431 33.54 -0.35 36.54
CA GLN A 431 32.66 0.74 37.00
C GLN A 431 31.61 1.14 35.95
N GLY A 432 31.60 0.49 34.79
CA GLY A 432 30.63 0.77 33.69
C GLY A 432 31.29 1.14 32.36
N ASN A 433 30.52 1.76 31.51
CA ASN A 433 30.95 2.15 30.15
C ASN A 433 31.58 3.55 30.18
N LEU A 434 32.81 3.68 29.69
CA LEU A 434 33.49 4.94 29.43
C LEU A 434 33.52 5.25 27.92
N TYR A 435 33.46 6.52 27.57
CA TYR A 435 33.45 7.05 26.21
C TYR A 435 34.68 7.95 26.02
N GLY A 436 35.42 7.71 24.93
CA GLY A 436 36.63 8.47 24.59
C GLY A 436 36.24 9.75 23.84
N VAL A 437 36.33 10.89 24.49
CA VAL A 437 35.96 12.20 23.96
C VAL A 437 37.12 13.18 24.09
N CYS A 438 37.14 14.19 23.22
CA CYS A 438 38.05 15.34 23.35
C CYS A 438 37.21 16.58 23.61
N ARG A 439 37.51 17.33 24.69
CA ARG A 439 36.82 18.60 24.92
C ARG A 439 37.21 19.62 23.86
N ARG A 440 36.24 20.41 23.42
CA ARG A 440 36.48 21.62 22.64
C ARG A 440 36.54 22.80 23.58
N GLU A 441 37.54 23.64 23.41
CA GLU A 441 37.68 24.90 24.15
C GLU A 441 36.69 25.97 23.68
#